data_c9d6dec640dffb8305d0a63d55ba3fef
#
_entry.id   c9d6dec640dffb8305d0a63d55ba3fef
#
_cell.length_a   1.000
_cell.length_b   1.000
_cell.length_c   1.000
_cell.angle_alpha   90.00
_cell.angle_beta   90.00
_cell.angle_gamma   90.00
#
_symmetry.space_group_name_H-M   'P 1'
#
loop_
_entity.id
_entity.type
_entity.pdbx_description
1 polymer ?
#
loop_
_entity_poly.entity_id
_entity_poly.type
_entity_poly.pdbx_seq_one_letter_code
_entity_poly.pdbx_strand_id
1 'polypeptide(L)'
;MNIFLQIRTIRIDKVLNDNVAQMDWSANLTFKEFAYFCDRCSQQEDKSRRQQFLIRFLDSCRDRMGPGDGDSLYPVMRLLLPDLDKARGAYRIKESVMATLYINMLQLGTNSPDANRLKNYRAPKTNFEGAGDFASILFEVLESRAYSGDSVTVADINNHLNDIVSTNETVGRSGVTKILQKLFLKMDAVQQKWLVRIIHKDMRLRLGETTILTKMHPDAKDYFEVNANLLQICQKLKDPNKRIQQLEVTLMSPFRPQLADRVVVSKISQMMGEREFYIETKYDGERCQLHKKGASFRFFSRNGFDFTCDYG
;
A
#
# COMPACT_ATOMS: atom_id res chain seq x y z
N MET A 1 -21.46 32.90 26.77
CA MET A 1 -21.70 33.26 25.34
C MET A 1 -20.77 32.39 24.53
N ASN A 2 -21.28 31.20 24.16
CA ASN A 2 -20.50 30.20 23.43
C ASN A 2 -20.60 30.50 21.95
N ILE A 3 -19.51 30.94 21.36
CA ILE A 3 -19.39 31.09 19.90
C ILE A 3 -18.93 29.75 19.34
N PHE A 4 -19.87 28.98 18.80
CA PHE A 4 -19.55 27.81 17.98
C PHE A 4 -19.08 28.33 16.61
N LEU A 5 -17.78 28.32 16.38
CA LEU A 5 -17.21 28.46 15.04
C LEU A 5 -17.44 27.15 14.28
N GLN A 6 -18.44 27.12 13.43
CA GLN A 6 -18.65 26.05 12.47
C GLN A 6 -17.60 26.18 11.35
N ILE A 7 -16.44 25.55 11.54
CA ILE A 7 -15.44 25.39 10.49
C ILE A 7 -16.00 24.36 9.51
N ARG A 8 -16.48 24.80 8.37
CA ARG A 8 -16.76 23.90 7.24
C ARG A 8 -15.42 23.30 6.77
N THR A 9 -15.15 22.07 7.18
CA THR A 9 -14.05 21.27 6.65
C THR A 9 -14.33 21.02 5.16
N ILE A 10 -13.71 21.78 4.29
CA ILE A 10 -13.66 21.46 2.86
C ILE A 10 -12.76 20.22 2.80
N ARG A 11 -13.35 19.05 2.53
CA ARG A 11 -12.64 17.80 2.34
C ARG A 11 -11.71 17.95 1.13
N ILE A 12 -10.44 18.25 1.40
CA ILE A 12 -9.35 18.23 0.42
C ILE A 12 -9.16 16.82 -0.15
N ASP A 13 -9.55 15.78 0.61
CA ASP A 13 -9.54 14.38 0.18
C ASP A 13 -10.33 14.11 -1.10
N LYS A 14 -11.38 14.88 -1.38
CA LYS A 14 -12.19 14.72 -2.59
C LYS A 14 -11.43 15.15 -3.84
N VAL A 15 -10.62 16.20 -3.75
CA VAL A 15 -9.86 16.74 -4.90
C VAL A 15 -8.67 15.82 -5.25
N LEU A 16 -8.04 15.16 -4.25
CA LEU A 16 -6.94 14.21 -4.48
C LEU A 16 -7.47 12.88 -5.06
N ASN A 17 -8.64 12.42 -4.62
CA ASN A 17 -9.25 11.20 -5.14
C ASN A 17 -9.81 11.38 -6.57
N ASP A 18 -10.35 12.53 -6.90
CA ASP A 18 -10.89 12.80 -8.24
C ASP A 18 -9.78 12.85 -9.31
N ASN A 19 -8.55 13.25 -8.96
CA ASN A 19 -7.39 13.23 -9.88
C ASN A 19 -6.78 11.83 -10.07
N VAL A 20 -7.04 10.87 -9.19
CA VAL A 20 -6.55 9.48 -9.32
C VAL A 20 -7.48 8.64 -10.22
N ALA A 21 -8.76 9.03 -10.33
CA ALA A 21 -9.76 8.30 -11.11
C ALA A 21 -9.60 8.43 -12.64
N GLN A 22 -8.70 9.29 -13.12
CA GLN A 22 -8.55 9.61 -14.55
C GLN A 22 -7.22 9.20 -15.18
N MET A 23 -6.51 8.24 -14.63
CA MET A 23 -5.36 7.66 -15.35
C MET A 23 -5.87 6.57 -16.29
N ASP A 24 -6.26 6.96 -17.50
CA ASP A 24 -6.93 6.11 -18.52
C ASP A 24 -6.19 4.81 -18.82
N TRP A 25 -4.85 4.81 -18.78
CA TRP A 25 -4.05 3.63 -19.09
C TRP A 25 -4.28 2.46 -18.12
N SER A 26 -4.58 2.72 -16.85
CA SER A 26 -4.81 1.67 -15.85
C SER A 26 -6.12 0.90 -16.05
N ALA A 27 -7.04 1.45 -16.85
CA ALA A 27 -8.23 0.77 -17.32
C ALA A 27 -7.90 -0.27 -18.44
N ASN A 28 -6.74 -0.14 -19.08
CA ASN A 28 -6.25 -1.07 -20.09
C ASN A 28 -5.29 -2.14 -19.52
N LEU A 29 -5.04 -2.12 -18.20
CA LEU A 29 -4.25 -3.13 -17.50
C LEU A 29 -5.18 -3.99 -16.65
N THR A 30 -5.28 -5.27 -16.97
CA THR A 30 -6.12 -6.19 -16.19
C THR A 30 -5.50 -6.47 -14.82
N PHE A 31 -6.34 -6.62 -13.80
CA PHE A 31 -5.85 -7.03 -12.48
C PHE A 31 -5.29 -8.45 -12.50
N LYS A 32 -5.70 -9.27 -13.46
CA LYS A 32 -5.12 -10.60 -13.71
C LYS A 32 -3.64 -10.48 -14.05
N GLU A 33 -3.26 -9.62 -15.01
CA GLU A 33 -1.84 -9.39 -15.36
C GLU A 33 -1.02 -8.97 -14.15
N PHE A 34 -1.55 -8.04 -13.34
CA PHE A 34 -0.91 -7.61 -12.09
C PHE A 34 -0.76 -8.75 -11.08
N ALA A 35 -1.82 -9.51 -10.82
CA ALA A 35 -1.83 -10.59 -9.85
C ALA A 35 -0.87 -11.73 -10.25
N TYR A 36 -0.86 -12.12 -11.52
CA TYR A 36 0.04 -13.15 -12.03
C TYR A 36 1.51 -12.69 -12.06
N PHE A 37 1.76 -11.41 -12.34
CA PHE A 37 3.09 -10.84 -12.15
C PHE A 37 3.54 -10.97 -10.69
N CYS A 38 2.71 -10.58 -9.74
CA CYS A 38 3.00 -10.70 -8.31
C CYS A 38 3.24 -12.16 -7.90
N ASP A 39 2.42 -13.09 -8.42
CA ASP A 39 2.53 -14.51 -8.12
C ASP A 39 3.86 -15.08 -8.61
N ARG A 40 4.25 -14.81 -9.86
CA ARG A 40 5.55 -15.17 -10.41
C ARG A 40 6.72 -14.60 -9.61
N CYS A 41 6.61 -13.35 -9.14
CA CYS A 41 7.64 -12.75 -8.29
C CYS A 41 7.76 -13.49 -6.96
N SER A 42 6.65 -13.81 -6.31
CA SER A 42 6.64 -14.46 -5.00
C SER A 42 7.22 -15.88 -5.03
N GLN A 43 7.05 -16.61 -6.14
CA GLN A 43 7.52 -17.97 -6.35
C GLN A 43 8.99 -18.05 -6.81
N GLN A 44 9.52 -16.96 -7.37
CA GLN A 44 10.89 -16.96 -7.88
C GLN A 44 11.89 -16.84 -6.73
N GLU A 45 12.83 -17.79 -6.61
CA GLU A 45 13.87 -17.79 -5.58
C GLU A 45 15.02 -16.82 -5.89
N ASP A 46 15.40 -16.71 -7.15
CA ASP A 46 16.49 -15.84 -7.57
C ASP A 46 16.11 -14.36 -7.51
N LYS A 47 16.88 -13.59 -6.73
CA LYS A 47 16.65 -12.14 -6.53
C LYS A 47 16.79 -11.33 -7.82
N SER A 48 17.76 -11.66 -8.66
CA SER A 48 18.00 -10.93 -9.90
C SER A 48 16.84 -11.13 -10.89
N ARG A 49 16.36 -12.37 -11.02
CA ARG A 49 15.19 -12.68 -11.86
C ARG A 49 13.92 -11.99 -11.35
N ARG A 50 13.70 -11.92 -10.02
CA ARG A 50 12.56 -11.14 -9.47
C ARG A 50 12.64 -9.67 -9.87
N GLN A 51 13.84 -9.07 -9.78
CA GLN A 51 14.03 -7.67 -10.20
C GLN A 51 13.79 -7.49 -11.70
N GLN A 52 14.22 -8.44 -12.54
CA GLN A 52 13.94 -8.39 -13.97
C GLN A 52 12.44 -8.50 -14.29
N PHE A 53 11.69 -9.35 -13.55
CA PHE A 53 10.24 -9.40 -13.70
C PHE A 53 9.59 -8.07 -13.34
N LEU A 54 10.03 -7.42 -12.25
CA LEU A 54 9.55 -6.11 -11.87
C LEU A 54 9.84 -5.06 -12.93
N ILE A 55 11.08 -4.99 -13.45
CA ILE A 55 11.46 -4.03 -14.48
C ILE A 55 10.57 -4.21 -15.72
N ARG A 56 10.46 -5.43 -16.25
CA ARG A 56 9.63 -5.72 -17.44
C ARG A 56 8.16 -5.36 -17.22
N PHE A 57 7.65 -5.59 -16.02
CA PHE A 57 6.28 -5.23 -15.67
C PHE A 57 6.07 -3.72 -15.64
N LEU A 58 6.99 -2.97 -14.99
CA LEU A 58 6.94 -1.51 -14.96
C LEU A 58 7.10 -0.89 -16.35
N ASP A 59 7.96 -1.44 -17.19
CA ASP A 59 8.15 -0.99 -18.57
C ASP A 59 6.89 -1.24 -19.40
N SER A 60 6.29 -2.42 -19.28
CA SER A 60 4.97 -2.70 -19.92
C SER A 60 3.86 -1.73 -19.45
N CYS A 61 3.91 -1.28 -18.20
CA CYS A 61 2.99 -0.23 -17.74
C CYS A 61 3.30 1.13 -18.37
N ARG A 62 4.58 1.49 -18.51
CA ARG A 62 5.00 2.73 -19.18
C ARG A 62 4.60 2.76 -20.66
N ASP A 63 4.74 1.64 -21.36
CA ASP A 63 4.33 1.52 -22.77
C ASP A 63 2.84 1.77 -22.99
N ARG A 64 2.02 1.56 -21.95
CA ARG A 64 0.58 1.83 -21.96
C ARG A 64 0.22 3.26 -21.56
N MET A 65 1.13 3.97 -20.91
CA MET A 65 0.90 5.38 -20.53
C MET A 65 0.92 6.28 -21.76
N GLY A 66 -0.05 7.18 -21.85
CA GLY A 66 -0.06 8.21 -22.87
C GLY A 66 0.99 9.32 -22.61
N PRO A 67 1.17 10.21 -23.57
CA PRO A 67 2.07 11.37 -23.41
C PRO A 67 1.51 12.44 -22.47
N GLY A 68 0.32 12.26 -21.92
CA GLY A 68 -0.35 13.23 -21.03
C GLY A 68 0.40 13.47 -19.71
N ASP A 69 0.37 14.70 -19.22
CA ASP A 69 1.04 15.08 -17.97
C ASP A 69 0.44 14.40 -16.72
N GLY A 70 -0.81 13.93 -16.79
CA GLY A 70 -1.52 13.27 -15.69
C GLY A 70 -1.14 11.80 -15.48
N ASP A 71 -0.62 11.12 -16.50
CA ASP A 71 -0.29 9.70 -16.42
C ASP A 71 0.98 9.43 -15.60
N SER A 72 0.92 8.44 -14.73
CA SER A 72 2.05 7.99 -13.93
C SER A 72 1.89 6.54 -13.50
N LEU A 73 2.94 5.93 -12.98
CA LEU A 73 2.89 4.56 -12.43
C LEU A 73 2.09 4.44 -11.12
N TYR A 74 1.51 5.52 -10.61
CA TYR A 74 0.84 5.53 -9.30
C TYR A 74 -0.25 4.45 -9.15
N PRO A 75 -1.15 4.18 -10.13
CA PRO A 75 -2.17 3.14 -9.98
C PRO A 75 -1.62 1.76 -9.66
N VAL A 76 -0.45 1.43 -10.18
CA VAL A 76 0.25 0.16 -9.95
C VAL A 76 1.11 0.22 -8.69
N MET A 77 1.84 1.31 -8.48
CA MET A 77 2.72 1.48 -7.32
C MET A 77 1.98 1.45 -6.00
N ARG A 78 0.76 2.01 -5.93
CA ARG A 78 -0.08 1.95 -4.72
C ARG A 78 -0.62 0.55 -4.40
N LEU A 79 -0.67 -0.35 -5.39
CA LEU A 79 -1.00 -1.76 -5.18
C LEU A 79 0.25 -2.59 -4.81
N LEU A 80 1.42 -2.25 -5.35
CA LEU A 80 2.69 -2.89 -5.02
C LEU A 80 3.22 -2.50 -3.64
N LEU A 81 2.99 -1.27 -3.24
CA LEU A 81 3.47 -0.65 -2.00
C LEU A 81 2.29 -0.09 -1.17
N PRO A 82 1.31 -0.94 -0.77
CA PRO A 82 0.10 -0.46 -0.11
C PRO A 82 0.38 0.19 1.26
N ASP A 83 1.51 -0.10 1.89
CA ASP A 83 1.94 0.58 3.11
C ASP A 83 2.41 2.01 2.88
N LEU A 84 2.90 2.32 1.69
CA LEU A 84 3.36 3.66 1.32
C LEU A 84 2.22 4.55 0.81
N ASP A 85 1.10 3.99 0.39
CA ASP A 85 -0.07 4.75 -0.05
C ASP A 85 -0.83 5.33 1.15
N LYS A 86 -0.35 6.46 1.66
CA LYS A 86 -0.98 7.17 2.78
C LYS A 86 -2.23 7.97 2.37
N ALA A 87 -2.42 8.19 1.08
CA ALA A 87 -3.63 8.83 0.55
C ALA A 87 -4.88 7.95 0.70
N ARG A 88 -4.70 6.62 0.77
CA ARG A 88 -5.78 5.67 1.03
C ARG A 88 -5.85 5.34 2.52
N GLY A 89 -7.00 5.59 3.14
CA GLY A 89 -7.27 5.27 4.54
C GLY A 89 -7.15 3.78 4.88
N ALA A 90 -7.30 3.45 6.15
CA ALA A 90 -7.24 2.07 6.62
C ALA A 90 -8.50 1.30 6.22
N TYR A 91 -8.34 0.10 5.65
CA TYR A 91 -9.46 -0.77 5.31
C TYR A 91 -10.19 -1.33 6.53
N ARG A 92 -9.53 -1.41 7.69
CA ARG A 92 -10.08 -1.95 8.97
C ARG A 92 -10.65 -3.37 8.84
N ILE A 93 -10.12 -4.15 7.90
CA ILE A 93 -10.50 -5.54 7.65
C ILE A 93 -9.35 -6.43 8.10
N LYS A 94 -9.52 -7.10 9.25
CA LYS A 94 -8.57 -8.09 9.76
C LYS A 94 -8.82 -9.45 9.10
N GLU A 95 -7.84 -10.34 9.16
CA GLU A 95 -7.92 -11.69 8.58
C GLU A 95 -9.11 -12.50 9.13
N SER A 96 -9.45 -12.34 10.40
CA SER A 96 -10.62 -13.03 10.99
C SER A 96 -11.94 -12.56 10.39
N VAL A 97 -12.03 -11.26 10.03
CA VAL A 97 -13.20 -10.70 9.34
C VAL A 97 -13.26 -11.22 7.92
N MET A 98 -12.10 -11.26 7.24
CA MET A 98 -11.99 -11.80 5.88
C MET A 98 -12.32 -13.28 5.84
N ALA A 99 -11.85 -14.07 6.81
CA ALA A 99 -12.20 -15.50 6.93
C ALA A 99 -13.73 -15.71 7.05
N THR A 100 -14.38 -14.96 7.94
CA THR A 100 -15.84 -15.03 8.10
C THR A 100 -16.56 -14.67 6.82
N LEU A 101 -16.10 -13.64 6.12
CA LEU A 101 -16.68 -13.18 4.87
C LEU A 101 -16.58 -14.26 3.79
N TYR A 102 -15.41 -14.89 3.59
CA TYR A 102 -15.23 -15.96 2.61
C TYR A 102 -16.01 -17.23 2.97
N ILE A 103 -16.05 -17.62 4.26
CA ILE A 103 -16.87 -18.75 4.72
C ILE A 103 -18.34 -18.55 4.34
N ASN A 104 -18.86 -17.35 4.55
CA ASN A 104 -20.25 -17.02 4.20
C ASN A 104 -20.47 -16.96 2.68
N MET A 105 -19.57 -16.34 1.93
CA MET A 105 -19.66 -16.23 0.46
C MET A 105 -19.59 -17.60 -0.23
N LEU A 106 -18.73 -18.48 0.26
CA LEU A 106 -18.57 -19.85 -0.25
C LEU A 106 -19.61 -20.83 0.32
N GLN A 107 -20.48 -20.36 1.22
CA GLN A 107 -21.47 -21.17 1.91
C GLN A 107 -20.87 -22.42 2.59
N LEU A 108 -19.66 -22.26 3.16
CA LEU A 108 -18.98 -23.35 3.85
C LEU A 108 -19.67 -23.65 5.18
N GLY A 109 -19.88 -24.94 5.45
CA GLY A 109 -20.33 -25.36 6.79
C GLY A 109 -19.38 -24.87 7.87
N THR A 110 -19.91 -24.40 8.99
CA THR A 110 -19.13 -23.73 10.06
C THR A 110 -17.94 -24.55 10.57
N ASN A 111 -18.06 -25.88 10.54
CA ASN A 111 -17.05 -26.85 10.99
C ASN A 111 -16.40 -27.61 9.82
N SER A 112 -16.63 -27.18 8.56
CA SER A 112 -15.99 -27.81 7.42
C SER A 112 -14.46 -27.68 7.50
N PRO A 113 -13.68 -28.62 6.90
CA PRO A 113 -12.23 -28.52 6.88
C PRO A 113 -11.72 -27.17 6.38
N ASP A 114 -12.29 -26.67 5.28
CA ASP A 114 -11.89 -25.39 4.69
C ASP A 114 -12.24 -24.18 5.57
N ALA A 115 -13.43 -24.18 6.21
CA ALA A 115 -13.78 -23.14 7.18
C ALA A 115 -12.82 -23.13 8.37
N ASN A 116 -12.43 -24.30 8.87
CA ASN A 116 -11.47 -24.42 9.94
C ASN A 116 -10.06 -23.97 9.51
N ARG A 117 -9.64 -24.26 8.29
CA ARG A 117 -8.36 -23.76 7.72
C ARG A 117 -8.32 -22.23 7.64
N LEU A 118 -9.39 -21.61 7.14
CA LEU A 118 -9.48 -20.14 7.06
C LEU A 118 -9.51 -19.48 8.44
N LYS A 119 -10.21 -20.04 9.42
CA LYS A 119 -10.25 -19.49 10.79
C LYS A 119 -8.93 -19.65 11.53
N ASN A 120 -8.25 -20.79 11.36
CA ASN A 120 -7.06 -21.18 12.11
C ASN A 120 -5.79 -21.08 11.26
N TYR A 121 -5.72 -20.17 10.30
CA TYR A 121 -4.59 -20.02 9.38
C TYR A 121 -3.21 -19.85 10.08
N ARG A 122 -3.19 -19.37 11.32
CA ARG A 122 -1.97 -19.20 12.14
C ARG A 122 -1.50 -20.46 12.84
N ALA A 123 -2.37 -21.44 12.97
CA ALA A 123 -2.01 -22.67 13.71
C ALA A 123 -0.92 -23.41 12.94
N PRO A 124 0.22 -23.76 13.57
CA PRO A 124 1.23 -24.61 12.96
C PRO A 124 0.64 -26.00 12.84
N LYS A 125 0.00 -26.30 11.74
CA LYS A 125 -0.41 -27.65 11.38
C LYS A 125 0.55 -28.17 10.33
N THR A 126 1.40 -29.06 10.79
CA THR A 126 1.95 -30.19 10.04
C THR A 126 2.06 -30.00 8.53
N ASN A 127 3.27 -29.79 8.04
CA ASN A 127 3.71 -29.98 6.64
C ASN A 127 2.98 -29.18 5.54
N PHE A 128 2.41 -28.05 5.84
CA PHE A 128 1.72 -27.21 4.87
C PHE A 128 2.58 -26.00 4.50
N GLU A 129 2.95 -25.90 3.23
CA GLU A 129 3.59 -24.72 2.64
C GLU A 129 2.64 -23.53 2.70
N GLY A 130 2.40 -22.77 3.54
CA GLY A 130 1.44 -21.67 3.66
C GLY A 130 0.90 -21.48 5.06
N ALA A 131 1.27 -22.33 6.02
CA ALA A 131 0.92 -22.15 7.42
C ALA A 131 1.37 -20.76 7.92
N GLY A 132 0.42 -19.98 8.47
CA GLY A 132 0.65 -18.62 8.91
C GLY A 132 0.38 -17.53 7.84
N ASP A 133 -0.01 -17.91 6.63
CA ASP A 133 -0.37 -17.00 5.55
C ASP A 133 -1.83 -17.16 5.11
N PHE A 134 -2.68 -16.26 5.58
CA PHE A 134 -4.11 -16.30 5.27
C PHE A 134 -4.39 -16.30 3.76
N ALA A 135 -3.67 -15.47 2.99
CA ALA A 135 -3.89 -15.34 1.55
C ALA A 135 -3.50 -16.62 0.78
N SER A 136 -2.46 -17.33 1.22
CA SER A 136 -2.10 -18.63 0.63
C SER A 136 -3.12 -19.72 0.95
N ILE A 137 -3.59 -19.79 2.19
CA ILE A 137 -4.65 -20.74 2.57
C ILE A 137 -5.95 -20.43 1.82
N LEU A 138 -6.29 -19.15 1.67
CA LEU A 138 -7.45 -18.74 0.89
C LEU A 138 -7.33 -19.19 -0.57
N PHE A 139 -6.15 -19.01 -1.18
CA PHE A 139 -5.88 -19.46 -2.54
C PHE A 139 -6.18 -20.95 -2.70
N GLU A 140 -5.66 -21.80 -1.83
CA GLU A 140 -5.88 -23.25 -1.88
C GLU A 140 -7.36 -23.63 -1.72
N VAL A 141 -8.10 -22.93 -0.86
CA VAL A 141 -9.54 -23.13 -0.70
C VAL A 141 -10.30 -22.73 -1.97
N LEU A 142 -9.82 -21.70 -2.69
CA LEU A 142 -10.47 -21.18 -3.89
C LEU A 142 -10.06 -21.92 -5.17
N GLU A 143 -8.87 -22.51 -5.24
CA GLU A 143 -8.32 -23.14 -6.45
C GLU A 143 -9.26 -24.19 -7.04
N SER A 144 -9.88 -24.99 -6.19
CA SER A 144 -10.88 -26.00 -6.61
C SER A 144 -12.26 -25.44 -6.97
N ARG A 145 -12.49 -24.13 -6.73
CA ARG A 145 -13.77 -23.44 -6.87
C ARG A 145 -13.70 -22.25 -7.82
N ALA A 146 -12.63 -22.19 -8.62
CA ALA A 146 -12.26 -21.00 -9.36
C ALA A 146 -13.28 -20.57 -10.40
N TYR A 147 -13.57 -19.27 -10.38
CA TYR A 147 -14.22 -18.58 -11.49
C TYR A 147 -13.13 -18.15 -12.49
N SER A 148 -13.48 -18.10 -13.78
CA SER A 148 -12.61 -17.52 -14.79
C SER A 148 -12.81 -16.00 -14.78
N GLY A 149 -11.97 -15.28 -14.04
CA GLY A 149 -12.11 -13.83 -13.94
C GLY A 149 -11.24 -13.09 -14.95
N ASP A 150 -11.83 -12.41 -15.90
CA ASP A 150 -11.07 -11.72 -16.96
C ASP A 150 -11.33 -10.22 -17.09
N SER A 151 -12.32 -9.65 -16.41
CA SER A 151 -12.81 -8.31 -16.73
C SER A 151 -12.45 -7.21 -15.74
N VAL A 152 -11.77 -7.50 -14.64
CA VAL A 152 -11.45 -6.49 -13.62
C VAL A 152 -10.12 -5.84 -13.93
N THR A 153 -10.10 -4.51 -14.05
CA THR A 153 -8.89 -3.74 -14.34
C THR A 153 -8.20 -3.25 -13.07
N VAL A 154 -6.97 -2.76 -13.20
CA VAL A 154 -6.23 -2.10 -12.12
C VAL A 154 -6.97 -0.82 -11.67
N ALA A 155 -7.61 -0.10 -12.60
CA ALA A 155 -8.47 1.04 -12.27
C ALA A 155 -9.67 0.62 -11.42
N ASP A 156 -10.38 -0.44 -11.80
CA ASP A 156 -11.52 -0.96 -11.04
C ASP A 156 -11.12 -1.36 -9.62
N ILE A 157 -10.01 -2.08 -9.46
CA ILE A 157 -9.50 -2.46 -8.14
C ILE A 157 -9.20 -1.23 -7.28
N ASN A 158 -8.53 -0.21 -7.85
CA ASN A 158 -8.24 1.01 -7.12
C ASN A 158 -9.52 1.72 -6.67
N ASN A 159 -10.53 1.80 -7.54
CA ASN A 159 -11.83 2.38 -7.21
C ASN A 159 -12.54 1.58 -6.10
N HIS A 160 -12.63 0.27 -6.23
CA HIS A 160 -13.24 -0.58 -5.20
C HIS A 160 -12.50 -0.52 -3.86
N LEU A 161 -11.17 -0.41 -3.86
CA LEU A 161 -10.41 -0.24 -2.63
C LEU A 161 -10.67 1.13 -1.97
N ASN A 162 -10.87 2.19 -2.75
CA ASN A 162 -11.30 3.49 -2.24
C ASN A 162 -12.74 3.40 -1.68
N ASP A 163 -13.65 2.73 -2.41
CA ASP A 163 -15.02 2.51 -1.96
C ASP A 163 -15.08 1.70 -0.65
N ILE A 164 -14.22 0.71 -0.47
CA ILE A 164 -14.12 -0.06 0.77
C ILE A 164 -13.80 0.87 1.95
N VAL A 165 -12.83 1.79 1.79
CA VAL A 165 -12.48 2.74 2.86
C VAL A 165 -13.66 3.64 3.20
N SER A 166 -14.26 4.31 2.21
CA SER A 166 -15.38 5.24 2.43
C SER A 166 -16.65 4.53 2.95
N THR A 167 -16.94 3.33 2.42
CA THR A 167 -18.09 2.52 2.86
C THR A 167 -17.91 2.00 4.28
N ASN A 168 -16.67 1.65 4.67
CA ASN A 168 -16.41 1.20 6.03
C ASN A 168 -16.68 2.31 7.07
N GLU A 169 -16.43 3.56 6.70
CA GLU A 169 -16.70 4.73 7.56
C GLU A 169 -18.20 5.10 7.61
N THR A 170 -18.93 4.94 6.50
CA THR A 170 -20.31 5.42 6.37
C THR A 170 -21.37 4.34 6.61
N VAL A 171 -21.17 3.13 6.10
CA VAL A 171 -22.13 2.01 6.10
C VAL A 171 -21.66 0.85 6.99
N GLY A 172 -20.35 0.74 7.20
CA GLY A 172 -19.76 -0.33 7.97
C GLY A 172 -19.63 -1.66 7.19
N ARG A 173 -19.53 -2.77 7.94
CA ARG A 173 -19.17 -4.10 7.39
C ARG A 173 -20.12 -4.63 6.32
N SER A 174 -21.41 -4.35 6.42
CA SER A 174 -22.41 -4.85 5.45
C SER A 174 -22.18 -4.28 4.04
N GLY A 175 -21.82 -3.00 3.94
CA GLY A 175 -21.47 -2.36 2.68
C GLY A 175 -20.19 -2.92 2.09
N VAL A 176 -19.14 -3.08 2.91
CA VAL A 176 -17.86 -3.68 2.50
C VAL A 176 -18.04 -5.10 1.99
N THR A 177 -18.87 -5.91 2.67
CA THR A 177 -19.20 -7.28 2.22
C THR A 177 -19.77 -7.30 0.82
N LYS A 178 -20.69 -6.39 0.48
CA LYS A 178 -21.27 -6.29 -0.86
C LYS A 178 -20.25 -5.96 -1.94
N ILE A 179 -19.29 -5.07 -1.65
CA ILE A 179 -18.22 -4.73 -2.59
C ILE A 179 -17.33 -5.95 -2.83
N LEU A 180 -16.90 -6.63 -1.76
CA LEU A 180 -16.04 -7.81 -1.87
C LEU A 180 -16.76 -8.98 -2.56
N GLN A 181 -18.07 -9.17 -2.34
CA GLN A 181 -18.85 -10.18 -3.06
C GLN A 181 -18.87 -9.93 -4.57
N LYS A 182 -19.04 -8.67 -4.99
CA LYS A 182 -18.99 -8.32 -6.43
C LYS A 182 -17.64 -8.65 -7.05
N LEU A 183 -16.54 -8.38 -6.32
CA LEU A 183 -15.20 -8.70 -6.77
C LEU A 183 -14.95 -10.20 -6.82
N PHE A 184 -15.41 -10.95 -5.80
CA PHE A 184 -15.31 -12.41 -5.74
C PHE A 184 -15.87 -13.08 -7.01
N LEU A 185 -17.05 -12.65 -7.45
CA LEU A 185 -17.72 -13.21 -8.63
C LEU A 185 -16.98 -12.90 -9.96
N LYS A 186 -16.03 -11.97 -9.97
CA LYS A 186 -15.32 -11.52 -11.17
C LYS A 186 -13.85 -11.94 -11.20
N MET A 187 -13.33 -12.57 -10.16
CA MET A 187 -11.90 -12.84 -10.01
C MET A 187 -11.60 -14.31 -9.78
N ASP A 188 -10.51 -14.79 -10.36
CA ASP A 188 -9.97 -16.11 -10.09
C ASP A 188 -9.26 -16.18 -8.71
N ALA A 189 -8.82 -17.38 -8.33
CA ALA A 189 -8.18 -17.62 -7.03
C ALA A 189 -6.87 -16.82 -6.84
N VAL A 190 -6.07 -16.65 -7.90
CA VAL A 190 -4.82 -15.87 -7.87
C VAL A 190 -5.12 -14.39 -7.64
N GLN A 191 -6.06 -13.84 -8.39
CA GLN A 191 -6.49 -12.45 -8.23
C GLN A 191 -7.01 -12.18 -6.81
N GLN A 192 -7.81 -13.08 -6.25
CA GLN A 192 -8.33 -12.92 -4.89
C GLN A 192 -7.24 -13.03 -3.83
N LYS A 193 -6.28 -13.94 -3.98
CA LYS A 193 -5.07 -14.01 -3.12
C LYS A 193 -4.37 -12.66 -3.06
N TRP A 194 -4.12 -12.04 -4.20
CA TRP A 194 -3.39 -10.77 -4.26
C TRP A 194 -4.22 -9.58 -3.80
N LEU A 195 -5.54 -9.57 -4.03
CA LEU A 195 -6.43 -8.56 -3.46
C LEU A 195 -6.39 -8.58 -1.93
N VAL A 196 -6.44 -9.77 -1.32
CA VAL A 196 -6.35 -9.94 0.13
C VAL A 196 -5.01 -9.45 0.67
N ARG A 197 -3.89 -9.75 -0.02
CA ARG A 197 -2.56 -9.24 0.34
C ARG A 197 -2.48 -7.72 0.32
N ILE A 198 -3.08 -7.08 -0.70
CA ILE A 198 -3.17 -5.62 -0.80
C ILE A 198 -3.97 -5.05 0.38
N ILE A 199 -5.13 -5.63 0.69
CA ILE A 199 -5.99 -5.18 1.80
C ILE A 199 -5.28 -5.33 3.15
N HIS A 200 -4.56 -6.43 3.37
CA HIS A 200 -3.79 -6.65 4.60
C HIS A 200 -2.43 -5.93 4.61
N LYS A 201 -2.06 -5.29 3.49
CA LYS A 201 -0.75 -4.62 3.31
C LYS A 201 0.44 -5.57 3.51
N ASP A 202 0.27 -6.87 3.26
CA ASP A 202 1.31 -7.92 3.38
C ASP A 202 1.55 -8.58 2.02
N MET A 203 2.29 -7.89 1.16
CA MET A 203 2.49 -8.31 -0.24
C MET A 203 3.37 -9.55 -0.42
N ARG A 204 4.31 -9.82 0.46
CA ARG A 204 5.24 -10.98 0.41
C ARG A 204 5.85 -11.24 -0.98
N LEU A 205 6.16 -10.18 -1.72
CA LEU A 205 6.76 -10.28 -3.06
C LEU A 205 8.22 -10.75 -3.05
N ARG A 206 8.84 -10.90 -1.87
CA ARG A 206 10.29 -11.05 -1.71
C ARG A 206 11.10 -9.95 -2.38
N LEU A 207 10.48 -8.80 -2.62
CA LEU A 207 11.05 -7.55 -3.08
C LEU A 207 10.77 -6.49 -2.02
N GLY A 208 11.82 -5.92 -1.45
CA GLY A 208 11.70 -4.85 -0.47
C GLY A 208 11.26 -3.53 -1.13
N GLU A 209 10.65 -2.66 -0.35
CA GLU A 209 10.20 -1.32 -0.72
C GLU A 209 11.29 -0.54 -1.49
N THR A 210 12.51 -0.48 -0.91
CA THR A 210 13.65 0.18 -1.53
C THR A 210 13.96 -0.36 -2.93
N THR A 211 13.87 -1.68 -3.12
CA THR A 211 14.11 -2.30 -4.43
C THR A 211 13.04 -1.89 -5.42
N ILE A 212 11.76 -1.90 -5.02
CA ILE A 212 10.65 -1.52 -5.90
C ILE A 212 10.78 -0.05 -6.31
N LEU A 213 11.03 0.85 -5.36
CA LEU A 213 11.23 2.28 -5.63
C LEU A 213 12.43 2.51 -6.56
N THR A 214 13.60 1.89 -6.29
CA THR A 214 14.81 2.06 -7.09
C THR A 214 14.65 1.50 -8.52
N LYS A 215 13.83 0.45 -8.72
CA LYS A 215 13.53 -0.07 -10.06
C LYS A 215 12.47 0.75 -10.78
N MET A 216 11.60 1.44 -10.06
CA MET A 216 10.73 2.45 -10.65
C MET A 216 11.54 3.63 -11.18
N HIS A 217 12.44 4.19 -10.38
CA HIS A 217 13.34 5.28 -10.80
C HIS A 217 14.56 5.33 -9.89
N PRO A 218 15.79 5.60 -10.42
CA PRO A 218 17.00 5.64 -9.61
C PRO A 218 16.92 6.57 -8.40
N ASP A 219 16.27 7.72 -8.54
CA ASP A 219 16.15 8.73 -7.48
C ASP A 219 14.92 8.53 -6.58
N ALA A 220 14.07 7.51 -6.85
CA ALA A 220 12.79 7.38 -6.15
C ALA A 220 12.94 7.11 -4.66
N LYS A 221 13.94 6.33 -4.27
CA LYS A 221 14.23 6.06 -2.85
C LYS A 221 14.58 7.37 -2.12
N ASP A 222 15.54 8.11 -2.64
CA ASP A 222 16.05 9.33 -1.99
C ASP A 222 14.99 10.44 -1.99
N TYR A 223 14.20 10.53 -3.07
CA TYR A 223 13.07 11.46 -3.12
C TYR A 223 11.98 11.09 -2.12
N PHE A 224 11.74 9.77 -1.87
CA PHE A 224 10.77 9.31 -0.89
C PHE A 224 11.17 9.65 0.56
N GLU A 225 12.47 9.75 0.85
CA GLU A 225 12.93 10.18 2.19
C GLU A 225 12.56 11.65 2.48
N VAL A 226 12.61 12.52 1.48
CA VAL A 226 12.31 13.96 1.63
C VAL A 226 10.84 14.31 1.31
N ASN A 227 10.12 13.41 0.65
CA ASN A 227 8.70 13.56 0.32
C ASN A 227 8.03 12.19 0.32
N ALA A 228 7.41 11.83 1.44
CA ALA A 228 6.75 10.51 1.61
C ALA A 228 5.35 10.44 0.97
N ASN A 229 5.11 11.14 -0.13
CA ASN A 229 3.87 11.12 -0.90
C ASN A 229 4.06 10.31 -2.20
N LEU A 230 3.54 9.08 -2.20
CA LEU A 230 3.72 8.14 -3.31
C LEU A 230 3.17 8.68 -4.65
N LEU A 231 2.04 9.40 -4.63
CA LEU A 231 1.47 10.01 -5.83
C LEU A 231 2.43 11.04 -6.44
N GLN A 232 2.92 11.98 -5.62
CA GLN A 232 3.85 13.02 -6.08
C GLN A 232 5.14 12.42 -6.62
N ILE A 233 5.64 11.36 -6.01
CA ILE A 233 6.83 10.65 -6.47
C ILE A 233 6.60 10.06 -7.86
N CYS A 234 5.50 9.33 -8.04
CA CYS A 234 5.18 8.72 -9.33
C CYS A 234 4.97 9.76 -10.43
N GLN A 235 4.39 10.91 -10.11
CA GLN A 235 4.19 12.02 -11.05
C GLN A 235 5.52 12.71 -11.40
N LYS A 236 6.33 13.02 -10.38
CA LYS A 236 7.63 13.72 -10.57
C LYS A 236 8.67 12.87 -11.28
N LEU A 237 8.67 11.57 -11.01
CA LEU A 237 9.63 10.59 -11.52
C LEU A 237 9.01 9.71 -12.63
N LYS A 238 8.17 10.29 -13.46
CA LYS A 238 7.51 9.63 -14.58
C LYS A 238 8.52 9.10 -15.61
N ASP A 239 9.50 9.93 -15.99
CA ASP A 239 10.56 9.59 -16.93
C ASP A 239 11.76 8.97 -16.18
N PRO A 240 12.05 7.68 -16.38
CA PRO A 240 13.13 7.00 -15.68
C PRO A 240 14.53 7.52 -16.03
N ASN A 241 14.68 8.28 -17.14
CA ASN A 241 15.96 8.82 -17.60
C ASN A 241 16.23 10.23 -17.07
N LYS A 242 15.21 10.92 -16.55
CA LYS A 242 15.33 12.31 -16.08
C LYS A 242 15.70 12.33 -14.60
N ARG A 243 17.00 12.58 -14.29
CA ARG A 243 17.50 12.67 -12.91
C ARG A 243 17.03 13.93 -12.20
N ILE A 244 16.80 13.82 -10.88
CA ILE A 244 16.51 14.98 -10.02
C ILE A 244 17.81 15.71 -9.75
N GLN A 245 17.84 17.04 -10.00
CA GLN A 245 19.02 17.86 -9.74
C GLN A 245 19.18 18.22 -8.27
N GLN A 246 18.07 18.41 -7.55
CA GLN A 246 18.07 18.82 -6.15
C GLN A 246 16.94 18.13 -5.38
N LEU A 247 17.27 17.55 -4.23
CA LEU A 247 16.34 16.97 -3.30
C LEU A 247 15.98 18.01 -2.24
N GLU A 248 14.70 18.39 -2.20
CA GLU A 248 14.20 19.36 -1.22
C GLU A 248 12.98 18.79 -0.50
N VAL A 249 12.85 19.12 0.77
CA VAL A 249 11.63 18.82 1.54
C VAL A 249 10.47 19.63 0.97
N THR A 250 9.41 18.95 0.63
CA THR A 250 8.19 19.59 0.13
C THR A 250 7.32 20.04 1.30
N LEU A 251 7.08 21.35 1.40
CA LEU A 251 6.22 21.89 2.44
C LEU A 251 4.78 21.36 2.30
N MET A 252 4.13 21.03 3.40
CA MET A 252 2.79 20.40 3.48
C MET A 252 2.75 18.93 2.99
N SER A 253 3.91 18.31 2.78
CA SER A 253 4.03 16.88 2.51
C SER A 253 4.96 16.25 3.56
N PRO A 254 4.61 15.09 4.15
CA PRO A 254 5.44 14.48 5.18
C PRO A 254 6.77 14.01 4.57
N PHE A 255 7.83 14.06 5.36
CA PHE A 255 9.11 13.42 5.04
C PHE A 255 9.40 12.27 6.02
N ARG A 256 10.28 11.38 5.65
CA ARG A 256 10.72 10.30 6.56
C ARG A 256 11.70 10.83 7.59
N PRO A 257 11.42 10.72 8.89
CA PRO A 257 12.39 11.11 9.89
C PRO A 257 13.60 10.18 9.83
N GLN A 258 14.77 10.76 9.97
CA GLN A 258 16.02 10.00 10.07
C GLN A 258 15.92 9.01 11.24
N LEU A 259 16.32 7.77 10.98
CA LEU A 259 16.38 6.71 11.97
C LEU A 259 17.79 6.60 12.52
N ALA A 260 17.89 6.32 13.82
CA ALA A 260 19.14 6.05 14.50
C ALA A 260 19.30 4.56 14.79
N ASP A 261 20.51 4.06 14.65
CA ASP A 261 20.84 2.70 15.04
C ASP A 261 21.16 2.59 16.53
N ARG A 262 20.90 1.42 17.09
CA ARG A 262 21.24 1.13 18.47
C ARG A 262 22.72 0.76 18.57
N VAL A 263 23.46 1.48 19.38
CA VAL A 263 24.90 1.25 19.57
C VAL A 263 25.18 0.93 21.04
N VAL A 264 26.11 0.01 21.29
CA VAL A 264 26.64 -0.26 22.62
C VAL A 264 27.57 0.88 23.03
N VAL A 265 27.40 1.40 24.27
CA VAL A 265 28.16 2.55 24.77
C VAL A 265 29.67 2.40 24.57
N SER A 266 30.25 1.22 24.81
CA SER A 266 31.67 0.95 24.64
C SER A 266 32.18 1.11 23.19
N LYS A 267 31.31 1.12 22.18
CA LYS A 267 31.66 1.28 20.77
C LYS A 267 31.55 2.73 20.27
N ILE A 268 31.00 3.64 21.07
CA ILE A 268 30.78 5.03 20.66
C ILE A 268 32.09 5.70 20.26
N SER A 269 33.11 5.64 21.13
CA SER A 269 34.42 6.25 20.86
C SER A 269 35.05 5.71 19.59
N GLN A 270 34.95 4.41 19.34
CA GLN A 270 35.49 3.80 18.13
C GLN A 270 34.74 4.26 16.87
N MET A 271 33.41 4.40 16.95
CA MET A 271 32.56 4.81 15.81
C MET A 271 32.70 6.29 15.50
N MET A 272 32.78 7.12 16.52
CA MET A 272 32.87 8.57 16.36
C MET A 272 34.30 9.02 16.03
N GLY A 273 35.31 8.28 16.47
CA GLY A 273 36.73 8.66 16.30
C GLY A 273 37.01 10.03 16.94
N GLU A 274 37.68 10.92 16.19
CA GLU A 274 37.96 12.30 16.61
C GLU A 274 36.90 13.32 16.17
N ARG A 275 35.74 12.85 15.64
CA ARG A 275 34.66 13.73 15.17
C ARG A 275 33.86 14.28 16.35
N GLU A 276 33.48 15.53 16.26
CA GLU A 276 32.54 16.14 17.19
C GLU A 276 31.17 15.43 17.09
N PHE A 277 30.52 15.26 18.24
CA PHE A 277 29.17 14.69 18.31
C PHE A 277 28.36 15.34 19.43
N TYR A 278 27.06 15.29 19.29
CA TYR A 278 26.13 15.81 20.27
C TYR A 278 25.51 14.67 21.09
N ILE A 279 25.27 14.91 22.36
CA ILE A 279 24.52 14.00 23.23
C ILE A 279 23.22 14.70 23.60
N GLU A 280 22.10 14.05 23.26
CA GLU A 280 20.77 14.57 23.50
C GLU A 280 19.95 13.59 24.34
N THR A 281 19.05 14.12 25.15
CA THR A 281 18.05 13.30 25.87
C THR A 281 17.04 12.75 24.87
N LYS A 282 16.90 11.43 24.83
CA LYS A 282 15.83 10.80 24.06
C LYS A 282 14.51 10.90 24.82
N TYR A 283 13.65 11.80 24.41
CA TYR A 283 12.29 11.88 24.95
C TYR A 283 11.46 10.66 24.54
N ASP A 284 10.67 10.17 25.48
CA ASP A 284 9.68 9.13 25.23
C ASP A 284 8.33 9.79 24.91
N GLY A 285 7.76 9.46 23.76
CA GLY A 285 6.52 10.06 23.27
C GLY A 285 6.34 9.88 21.77
N GLU A 286 5.22 10.36 21.26
CA GLU A 286 4.92 10.31 19.85
C GLU A 286 5.60 11.45 19.09
N ARG A 287 6.23 11.11 17.95
CA ARG A 287 6.81 12.10 17.05
C ARG A 287 5.75 12.64 16.12
N CYS A 288 5.61 13.95 16.07
CA CYS A 288 4.77 14.66 15.13
C CYS A 288 5.63 15.59 14.27
N GLN A 289 5.29 15.72 12.97
CA GLN A 289 5.83 16.73 12.07
C GLN A 289 4.78 17.82 11.93
N LEU A 290 5.17 19.07 12.25
CA LEU A 290 4.35 20.24 12.00
C LEU A 290 4.87 21.00 10.79
N HIS A 291 4.04 21.14 9.76
CA HIS A 291 4.29 21.97 8.60
C HIS A 291 3.43 23.24 8.68
N LYS A 292 4.03 24.40 8.47
CA LYS A 292 3.35 25.69 8.51
C LYS A 292 3.64 26.48 7.23
N LYS A 293 2.59 26.99 6.57
CA LYS A 293 2.67 27.90 5.44
C LYS A 293 1.65 29.03 5.61
N GLY A 294 2.12 30.22 5.97
CA GLY A 294 1.23 31.31 6.36
C GLY A 294 0.37 30.94 7.55
N ALA A 295 -0.94 31.01 7.42
CA ALA A 295 -1.91 30.61 8.43
C ALA A 295 -2.32 29.12 8.34
N SER A 296 -1.83 28.35 7.35
CA SER A 296 -2.16 26.94 7.19
C SER A 296 -1.17 26.05 7.92
N PHE A 297 -1.68 25.02 8.59
CA PHE A 297 -0.91 24.04 9.32
C PHE A 297 -1.27 22.64 8.87
N ARG A 298 -0.29 21.71 8.90
CA ARG A 298 -0.50 20.28 8.77
C ARG A 298 0.32 19.54 9.80
N PHE A 299 -0.29 18.51 10.39
CA PHE A 299 0.33 17.64 11.36
C PHE A 299 0.45 16.23 10.78
N PHE A 300 1.68 15.69 10.79
CA PHE A 300 1.90 14.33 10.30
C PHE A 300 2.53 13.46 11.38
N SER A 301 2.09 12.21 11.48
CA SER A 301 2.73 11.22 12.34
C SER A 301 4.13 10.87 11.84
N ARG A 302 4.87 10.11 12.66
CA ARG A 302 6.16 9.51 12.29
C ARG A 302 6.11 8.75 10.96
N ASN A 303 4.97 8.11 10.67
CA ASN A 303 4.76 7.28 9.49
C ASN A 303 4.09 8.03 8.32
N GLY A 304 3.96 9.36 8.41
CA GLY A 304 3.40 10.20 7.35
C GLY A 304 1.87 10.20 7.26
N PHE A 305 1.15 9.73 8.27
CA PHE A 305 -0.31 9.89 8.34
C PHE A 305 -0.66 11.32 8.72
N ASP A 306 -1.65 11.90 8.04
CA ASP A 306 -2.15 13.24 8.32
C ASP A 306 -3.10 13.21 9.54
N PHE A 307 -2.72 13.91 10.59
CA PHE A 307 -3.48 14.11 11.84
C PHE A 307 -3.94 15.55 12.00
N THR A 308 -4.01 16.31 10.93
CA THR A 308 -4.40 17.73 11.00
C THR A 308 -5.78 17.91 11.62
N CYS A 309 -6.73 16.99 11.35
CA CYS A 309 -8.06 17.05 11.95
C CYS A 309 -8.09 16.75 13.46
N ASP A 310 -7.05 16.08 13.99
CA ASP A 310 -6.99 15.69 15.41
C ASP A 310 -6.29 16.76 16.26
N TYR A 311 -5.40 17.55 15.68
CA TYR A 311 -4.56 18.55 16.36
C TYR A 311 -4.81 20.00 15.90
N GLY A 312 -5.60 20.22 14.82
CA GLY A 312 -5.82 21.52 14.21
C GLY A 312 -7.10 22.22 14.61
#